data_f2bfb31531395b7cad5036ec016d0bca
#
_entry.id   f2bfb31531395b7cad5036ec016d0bca
#
_cell.length_a   1.000
_cell.length_b   1.000
_cell.length_c   1.000
_cell.angle_alpha   90.00
_cell.angle_beta   90.00
_cell.angle_gamma   90.00
#
_symmetry.space_group_name_H-M   'P 1'
#
loop_
_entity.id
_entity.type
_entity.pdbx_description
1 polymer ?
#
loop_
_entity_poly.entity_id
_entity_poly.type
_entity_poly.pdbx_seq_one_letter_code
_entity_poly.pdbx_strand_id
1 'polypeptide(L)'
;MNPFKIPKSVLVVIHTPALEVLLLERVDHPGFWQSVTGSRAALDEPLAGTCAREVEEETGWAAAACDFTDWQLINRYSIFAQWRHRYAPGVVENTEHVFGLTVPTVFMPRLAAREHTAWRWLPWQAAAEACFSWTNAQAVRRLPAMLERGALDPESRECHLHAKDR
;
A
#
# COMPACT_ATOMS: atom_id res chain seq x y z
N MET A 1 -20.78 10.85 10.26
CA MET A 1 -19.37 10.41 10.39
C MET A 1 -19.35 9.05 11.04
N ASN A 2 -18.81 8.05 10.36
CA ASN A 2 -18.68 6.72 10.96
C ASN A 2 -17.45 6.72 11.88
N PRO A 3 -17.59 6.54 13.20
CA PRO A 3 -16.46 6.55 14.12
C PRO A 3 -15.56 5.31 13.98
N PHE A 4 -16.01 4.30 13.26
CA PHE A 4 -15.31 3.04 13.08
C PHE A 4 -14.65 2.92 11.71
N LYS A 5 -13.52 2.24 11.67
CA LYS A 5 -12.87 1.86 10.41
C LYS A 5 -13.75 0.90 9.60
N ILE A 6 -13.77 1.10 8.30
CA ILE A 6 -14.40 0.17 7.37
C ILE A 6 -13.45 -1.02 7.20
N PRO A 7 -13.92 -2.28 7.37
CA PRO A 7 -13.07 -3.47 7.26
C PRO A 7 -12.82 -3.86 5.79
N LYS A 8 -12.47 -2.87 5.01
CA LYS A 8 -12.03 -2.98 3.62
C LYS A 8 -10.90 -1.99 3.38
N SER A 9 -9.73 -2.52 3.10
CA SER A 9 -8.49 -1.75 3.04
C SER A 9 -7.71 -2.02 1.76
N VAL A 10 -6.70 -1.18 1.55
CA VAL A 10 -5.70 -1.35 0.51
C VAL A 10 -4.34 -1.59 1.14
N LEU A 11 -3.48 -2.31 0.42
CA LEU A 11 -2.05 -2.42 0.64
C LEU A 11 -1.37 -1.98 -0.64
N VAL A 12 -0.50 -0.97 -0.57
CA VAL A 12 0.20 -0.44 -1.73
C VAL A 12 1.69 -0.73 -1.65
N VAL A 13 2.19 -1.57 -2.55
CA VAL A 13 3.63 -1.79 -2.71
C VAL A 13 4.20 -0.66 -3.57
N ILE A 14 4.90 0.26 -2.95
CA ILE A 14 5.62 1.35 -3.64
C ILE A 14 7.00 0.84 -4.00
N HIS A 15 7.32 0.87 -5.29
CA HIS A 15 8.57 0.31 -5.77
C HIS A 15 9.16 1.09 -6.95
N THR A 16 10.47 0.93 -7.16
CA THR A 16 11.17 1.41 -8.35
C THR A 16 11.20 0.33 -9.43
N PRO A 17 11.52 0.70 -10.70
CA PRO A 17 11.78 -0.31 -11.75
C PRO A 17 12.92 -1.27 -11.42
N ALA A 18 13.84 -0.88 -10.53
CA ALA A 18 14.94 -1.72 -10.05
C ALA A 18 14.52 -2.67 -8.91
N LEU A 19 13.22 -2.79 -8.62
CA LEU A 19 12.68 -3.66 -7.57
C LEU A 19 13.12 -3.29 -6.15
N GLU A 20 13.38 -2.02 -5.91
CA GLU A 20 13.52 -1.48 -4.55
C GLU A 20 12.13 -1.14 -4.02
N VAL A 21 11.85 -1.51 -2.78
CA VAL A 21 10.54 -1.38 -2.15
C VAL A 21 10.64 -0.46 -0.94
N LEU A 22 9.69 0.49 -0.83
CA LEU A 22 9.55 1.35 0.34
C LEU A 22 8.82 0.63 1.46
N LEU A 23 9.42 0.58 2.63
CA LEU A 23 8.79 0.14 3.88
C LEU A 23 8.79 1.26 4.90
N LEU A 24 7.74 1.29 5.70
CA LEU A 24 7.51 2.24 6.80
C LEU A 24 7.44 1.49 8.13
N GLU A 25 8.06 2.04 9.17
CA GLU A 25 7.99 1.48 10.52
C GLU A 25 6.83 2.08 11.31
N ARG A 26 6.03 1.23 11.95
CA ARG A 26 4.87 1.67 12.73
C ARG A 26 5.29 2.36 14.04
N VAL A 27 4.66 3.50 14.36
CA VAL A 27 4.88 4.22 15.61
C VAL A 27 4.38 3.44 16.84
N ASP A 28 3.26 2.71 16.69
CA ASP A 28 2.64 1.95 17.79
C ASP A 28 3.31 0.60 18.06
N HIS A 29 4.15 0.13 17.13
CA HIS A 29 4.86 -1.15 17.22
C HIS A 29 6.26 -1.04 16.60
N PRO A 30 7.28 -0.58 17.37
CA PRO A 30 8.66 -0.54 16.90
C PRO A 30 9.13 -1.91 16.38
N GLY A 31 9.80 -1.91 15.22
CA GLY A 31 10.22 -3.10 14.52
C GLY A 31 9.18 -3.69 13.56
N PHE A 32 7.95 -3.17 13.53
CA PHE A 32 6.93 -3.57 12.56
C PHE A 32 7.05 -2.72 11.29
N TRP A 33 7.63 -3.33 10.26
CA TRP A 33 7.81 -2.74 8.94
C TRP A 33 6.71 -3.21 7.99
N GLN A 34 6.19 -2.29 7.20
CA GLN A 34 5.07 -2.55 6.27
C GLN A 34 5.10 -1.62 5.06
N SER A 35 4.42 -2.02 4.01
CA SER A 35 4.01 -1.14 2.92
C SER A 35 2.93 -0.14 3.39
N VAL A 36 2.57 0.81 2.55
CA VAL A 36 1.43 1.70 2.84
C VAL A 36 0.14 0.87 2.93
N THR A 37 -0.62 1.06 3.99
CA THR A 37 -1.92 0.42 4.19
C THR A 37 -2.93 1.42 4.71
N GLY A 38 -4.18 1.26 4.30
CA GLY A 38 -5.23 2.11 4.83
C GLY A 38 -6.63 1.61 4.49
N SER A 39 -7.60 1.97 5.32
CA SER A 39 -9.00 1.63 5.11
C SER A 39 -9.69 2.67 4.25
N ARG A 40 -10.74 2.26 3.54
CA ARG A 40 -11.67 3.19 2.88
C ARG A 40 -12.19 4.20 3.90
N ALA A 41 -12.24 5.47 3.48
CA ALA A 41 -12.81 6.53 4.31
C ALA A 41 -14.35 6.54 4.26
N ALA A 42 -14.91 6.07 3.15
CA ALA A 42 -16.37 5.96 2.93
C ALA A 42 -16.69 4.69 2.14
N LEU A 43 -17.93 4.21 2.24
CA LEU A 43 -18.36 2.97 1.57
C LEU A 43 -18.32 3.06 0.04
N ASP A 44 -18.44 4.24 -0.51
CA ASP A 44 -18.40 4.54 -1.94
C ASP A 44 -17.05 5.03 -2.45
N GLU A 45 -16.04 5.19 -1.55
CA GLU A 45 -14.68 5.56 -1.97
C GLU A 45 -14.10 4.47 -2.89
N PRO A 46 -13.68 4.79 -4.14
CA PRO A 46 -13.00 3.83 -4.99
C PRO A 46 -11.68 3.37 -4.38
N LEU A 47 -11.32 2.09 -4.52
CA LEU A 47 -10.08 1.55 -3.94
C LEU A 47 -8.82 2.27 -4.45
N ALA A 48 -8.77 2.62 -5.73
CA ALA A 48 -7.65 3.41 -6.26
C ALA A 48 -7.59 4.84 -5.66
N GLY A 49 -8.74 5.42 -5.31
CA GLY A 49 -8.82 6.67 -4.56
C GLY A 49 -8.30 6.52 -3.13
N THR A 50 -8.65 5.42 -2.47
CA THR A 50 -8.07 5.06 -1.16
C THR A 50 -6.56 4.95 -1.25
N CYS A 51 -6.02 4.28 -2.27
CA CYS A 51 -4.56 4.19 -2.49
C CYS A 51 -3.92 5.57 -2.61
N ALA A 52 -4.47 6.45 -3.45
CA ALA A 52 -3.93 7.79 -3.68
C ALA A 52 -3.91 8.61 -2.37
N ARG A 53 -4.99 8.58 -1.62
CA ARG A 53 -5.12 9.29 -0.35
C ARG A 53 -4.13 8.77 0.69
N GLU A 54 -4.07 7.46 0.91
CA GLU A 54 -3.19 6.86 1.92
C GLU A 54 -1.70 7.04 1.57
N VAL A 55 -1.32 6.88 0.31
CA VAL A 55 0.06 7.10 -0.13
C VAL A 55 0.48 8.56 0.11
N GLU A 56 -0.37 9.52 -0.22
CA GLU A 56 -0.07 10.94 0.02
C GLU A 56 -0.01 11.26 1.51
N GLU A 57 -0.95 10.75 2.32
CA GLU A 57 -0.98 10.96 3.77
C GLU A 57 0.25 10.37 4.46
N GLU A 58 0.65 9.14 4.11
CA GLU A 58 1.72 8.42 4.80
C GLU A 58 3.12 8.75 4.27
N THR A 59 3.27 9.19 3.01
CA THR A 59 4.58 9.39 2.38
C THR A 59 4.80 10.78 1.78
N GLY A 60 3.75 11.57 1.60
CA GLY A 60 3.80 12.84 0.90
C GLY A 60 3.91 12.73 -0.63
N TRP A 61 3.88 11.51 -1.18
CA TRP A 61 3.93 11.29 -2.62
C TRP A 61 2.53 11.45 -3.23
N ALA A 62 2.38 12.47 -4.09
CA ALA A 62 1.13 12.71 -4.82
C ALA A 62 1.08 11.83 -6.08
N ALA A 63 0.09 10.96 -6.16
CA ALA A 63 -0.18 10.12 -7.32
C ALA A 63 -1.67 10.19 -7.67
N ALA A 64 -1.99 10.06 -8.96
CA ALA A 64 -3.36 9.94 -9.42
C ALA A 64 -3.88 8.52 -9.22
N ALA A 65 -5.20 8.35 -9.15
CA ALA A 65 -5.80 7.01 -9.00
C ALA A 65 -5.39 6.03 -10.12
N CYS A 66 -5.17 6.53 -11.33
CA CYS A 66 -4.75 5.73 -12.48
C CYS A 66 -3.27 5.28 -12.44
N ASP A 67 -2.45 5.84 -11.53
CA ASP A 67 -1.06 5.42 -11.37
C ASP A 67 -0.94 4.11 -10.58
N PHE A 68 -2.01 3.69 -9.92
CA PHE A 68 -2.04 2.46 -9.13
C PHE A 68 -2.50 1.28 -9.99
N THR A 69 -1.71 0.21 -9.99
CA THR A 69 -2.06 -1.04 -10.66
C THR A 69 -2.72 -1.98 -9.67
N ASP A 70 -3.96 -2.37 -9.94
CA ASP A 70 -4.65 -3.40 -9.16
C ASP A 70 -4.04 -4.77 -9.50
N TRP A 71 -3.42 -5.40 -8.51
CA TRP A 71 -2.83 -6.73 -8.69
C TRP A 71 -3.85 -7.85 -8.65
N GLN A 72 -5.13 -7.55 -8.42
CA GLN A 72 -6.22 -8.52 -8.29
C GLN A 72 -5.94 -9.58 -7.22
N LEU A 73 -5.15 -9.21 -6.23
CA LEU A 73 -4.84 -10.00 -5.06
C LEU A 73 -5.65 -9.48 -3.88
N ILE A 74 -6.46 -10.37 -3.30
CA ILE A 74 -7.33 -10.05 -2.17
C ILE A 74 -6.98 -10.96 -1.01
N ASN A 75 -6.64 -10.35 0.12
CA ASN A 75 -6.37 -11.06 1.36
C ASN A 75 -7.54 -10.88 2.34
N ARG A 76 -7.91 -11.95 3.02
CA ARG A 76 -8.81 -11.90 4.17
C ARG A 76 -8.06 -12.39 5.38
N TYR A 77 -8.10 -11.62 6.45
CA TYR A 77 -7.40 -11.96 7.68
C TYR A 77 -8.14 -11.46 8.91
N SER A 78 -7.92 -12.18 10.01
CA SER A 78 -8.42 -11.75 11.31
C SER A 78 -7.68 -10.50 11.78
N ILE A 79 -8.45 -9.49 12.19
CA ILE A 79 -7.90 -8.26 12.77
C ILE A 79 -7.25 -8.62 14.10
N PHE A 80 -6.00 -8.19 14.31
CA PHE A 80 -5.31 -8.35 15.57
C PHE A 80 -6.15 -7.81 16.74
N ALA A 81 -6.22 -8.56 17.84
CA ALA A 81 -7.06 -8.24 18.98
C ALA A 81 -6.84 -6.80 19.49
N GLN A 82 -5.59 -6.33 19.51
CA GLN A 82 -5.20 -5.00 19.94
C GLN A 82 -5.79 -3.86 19.07
N TRP A 83 -6.20 -4.15 17.83
CA TRP A 83 -6.73 -3.14 16.90
C TRP A 83 -8.24 -3.25 16.66
N ARG A 84 -8.90 -4.29 17.20
CA ARG A 84 -10.35 -4.51 17.01
C ARG A 84 -11.21 -3.35 17.51
N HIS A 85 -10.72 -2.63 18.53
CA HIS A 85 -11.41 -1.44 19.07
C HIS A 85 -11.62 -0.32 18.04
N ARG A 86 -10.87 -0.33 16.93
CA ARG A 86 -11.00 0.62 15.82
C ARG A 86 -12.17 0.33 14.88
N TYR A 87 -12.77 -0.84 15.01
CA TYR A 87 -13.86 -1.33 14.15
C TYR A 87 -15.16 -1.45 14.93
N ALA A 88 -16.28 -1.52 14.19
CA ALA A 88 -17.58 -1.73 14.83
C ALA A 88 -17.61 -3.03 15.65
N PRO A 89 -18.40 -3.10 16.74
CA PRO A 89 -18.55 -4.31 17.53
C PRO A 89 -18.89 -5.52 16.66
N GLY A 90 -18.18 -6.64 16.89
CA GLY A 90 -18.39 -7.89 16.14
C GLY A 90 -17.59 -7.98 14.82
N VAL A 91 -16.94 -6.91 14.36
CA VAL A 91 -16.05 -6.96 13.22
C VAL A 91 -14.71 -7.55 13.64
N VAL A 92 -14.39 -8.72 13.10
CA VAL A 92 -13.16 -9.46 13.45
C VAL A 92 -12.26 -9.74 12.24
N GLU A 93 -12.75 -9.50 11.02
CA GLU A 93 -12.05 -9.80 9.77
C GLU A 93 -11.95 -8.54 8.89
N ASN A 94 -10.82 -8.37 8.21
CA ASN A 94 -10.60 -7.34 7.20
C ASN A 94 -10.37 -7.96 5.83
N THR A 95 -10.86 -7.29 4.79
CA THR A 95 -10.56 -7.62 3.39
C THR A 95 -9.60 -6.58 2.84
N GLU A 96 -8.42 -7.02 2.41
CA GLU A 96 -7.34 -6.17 1.92
C GLU A 96 -7.10 -6.40 0.44
N HIS A 97 -7.11 -5.34 -0.35
CA HIS A 97 -6.82 -5.34 -1.79
C HIS A 97 -5.40 -4.81 -2.02
N VAL A 98 -4.62 -5.54 -2.81
CA VAL A 98 -3.21 -5.22 -3.08
C VAL A 98 -3.06 -4.46 -4.39
N PHE A 99 -2.32 -3.35 -4.32
CA PHE A 99 -1.97 -2.50 -5.45
C PHE A 99 -0.46 -2.29 -5.53
N GLY A 100 0.02 -2.00 -6.73
CA GLY A 100 1.38 -1.54 -6.96
C GLY A 100 1.42 -0.08 -7.38
N LEU A 101 2.44 0.65 -6.93
CA LEU A 101 2.78 1.98 -7.41
C LEU A 101 4.24 2.01 -7.82
N THR A 102 4.49 2.22 -9.11
CA THR A 102 5.84 2.41 -9.63
C THR A 102 6.25 3.87 -9.52
N VAL A 103 7.34 4.14 -8.83
CA VAL A 103 7.99 5.46 -8.81
C VAL A 103 9.30 5.39 -9.59
N PRO A 104 9.74 6.47 -10.25
CA PRO A 104 10.91 6.41 -11.15
C PRO A 104 12.22 6.12 -10.43
N THR A 105 12.38 6.63 -9.21
CA THR A 105 13.55 6.45 -8.34
C THR A 105 13.14 6.45 -6.88
N VAL A 106 14.05 6.01 -5.99
CA VAL A 106 13.85 6.17 -4.55
C VAL A 106 13.70 7.65 -4.20
N PHE A 107 12.86 7.95 -3.24
CA PHE A 107 12.64 9.30 -2.73
C PHE A 107 12.65 9.30 -1.19
N MET A 108 12.77 10.47 -0.59
CA MET A 108 12.66 10.67 0.85
C MET A 108 11.20 10.92 1.22
N PRO A 109 10.50 9.99 1.88
CA PRO A 109 9.12 10.20 2.29
C PRO A 109 9.00 11.30 3.35
N ARG A 110 7.87 12.01 3.28
CA ARG A 110 7.42 12.85 4.39
C ARG A 110 6.41 12.04 5.21
N LEU A 111 6.88 11.49 6.33
CA LEU A 111 6.10 10.57 7.15
C LEU A 111 4.95 11.29 7.89
N ALA A 112 3.83 10.58 8.02
CA ALA A 112 2.78 10.92 8.99
C ALA A 112 3.28 10.55 10.39
N ALA A 113 3.73 11.54 11.16
CA ALA A 113 4.43 11.34 12.43
C ALA A 113 3.63 10.58 13.50
N ARG A 114 2.29 10.56 13.38
CA ARG A 114 1.41 9.78 14.28
C ARG A 114 1.31 8.31 13.93
N GLU A 115 1.77 7.93 12.74
CA GLU A 115 1.62 6.57 12.20
C GLU A 115 2.95 5.87 11.99
N HIS A 116 3.98 6.60 11.55
CA HIS A 116 5.26 6.06 11.18
C HIS A 116 6.43 6.86 11.76
N THR A 117 7.49 6.14 12.18
CA THR A 117 8.70 6.72 12.79
C THR A 117 9.91 6.69 11.87
N ALA A 118 9.96 5.77 10.92
CA ALA A 118 11.10 5.58 10.03
C ALA A 118 10.67 4.98 8.69
N TRP A 119 11.56 5.05 7.72
CA TRP A 119 11.37 4.48 6.40
C TRP A 119 12.67 3.83 5.91
N ARG A 120 12.53 2.84 5.00
CA ARG A 120 13.63 2.18 4.30
C ARG A 120 13.25 1.87 2.86
N TRP A 121 14.22 2.03 1.96
CA TRP A 121 14.18 1.43 0.64
C TRP A 121 15.06 0.18 0.67
N LEU A 122 14.49 -0.97 0.33
CA LEU A 122 15.19 -2.26 0.35
C LEU A 122 14.96 -2.99 -0.97
N PRO A 123 15.93 -3.79 -1.44
CA PRO A 123 15.67 -4.78 -2.48
C PRO A 123 14.48 -5.65 -2.07
N TRP A 124 13.64 -6.04 -3.01
CA TRP A 124 12.35 -6.69 -2.72
C TRP A 124 12.48 -7.93 -1.82
N GLN A 125 13.58 -8.73 -1.96
CA GLN A 125 13.81 -9.90 -1.09
C GLN A 125 13.97 -9.49 0.37
N ALA A 126 14.85 -8.53 0.63
CA ALA A 126 15.07 -8.01 1.98
C ALA A 126 13.83 -7.30 2.52
N ALA A 127 13.09 -6.58 1.67
CA ALA A 127 11.84 -5.96 2.05
C ALA A 127 10.79 -6.99 2.49
N ALA A 128 10.65 -8.09 1.74
CA ALA A 128 9.73 -9.17 2.10
C ALA A 128 10.08 -9.82 3.44
N GLU A 129 11.36 -10.00 3.73
CA GLU A 129 11.83 -10.55 5.01
C GLU A 129 11.62 -9.58 6.18
N ALA A 130 11.71 -8.27 5.93
CA ALA A 130 11.52 -7.25 6.96
C ALA A 130 10.05 -7.04 7.34
N CYS A 131 9.10 -7.40 6.49
CA CYS A 131 7.67 -7.21 6.74
C CYS A 131 7.18 -7.99 7.97
N PHE A 132 6.43 -7.31 8.86
CA PHE A 132 5.90 -7.96 10.07
C PHE A 132 4.71 -8.88 9.80
N SER A 133 3.92 -8.62 8.74
CA SER A 133 2.73 -9.40 8.41
C SER A 133 2.95 -10.28 7.18
N TRP A 134 2.26 -11.41 7.17
CA TRP A 134 2.33 -12.33 6.03
C TRP A 134 1.74 -11.74 4.75
N THR A 135 0.71 -10.87 4.85
CA THR A 135 0.09 -10.24 3.68
C THR A 135 1.05 -9.26 3.01
N ASN A 136 1.77 -8.45 3.80
CA ASN A 136 2.82 -7.56 3.31
C ASN A 136 3.97 -8.35 2.67
N ALA A 137 4.48 -9.36 3.36
CA ALA A 137 5.56 -10.20 2.83
C ALA A 137 5.18 -10.89 1.52
N GLN A 138 3.95 -11.42 1.44
CA GLN A 138 3.44 -12.06 0.23
C GLN A 138 3.30 -11.06 -0.93
N ALA A 139 2.76 -9.88 -0.67
CA ALA A 139 2.61 -8.84 -1.67
C ALA A 139 3.97 -8.44 -2.26
N VAL A 140 4.97 -8.19 -1.41
CA VAL A 140 6.32 -7.84 -1.87
C VAL A 140 6.95 -8.98 -2.69
N ARG A 141 6.76 -10.25 -2.31
CA ARG A 141 7.26 -11.40 -3.07
C ARG A 141 6.62 -11.54 -4.45
N ARG A 142 5.41 -11.00 -4.63
CA ARG A 142 4.71 -10.99 -5.93
C ARG A 142 5.23 -9.94 -6.90
N LEU A 143 5.97 -8.94 -6.40
CA LEU A 143 6.39 -7.78 -7.19
C LEU A 143 7.06 -8.15 -8.54
N PRO A 144 8.06 -9.04 -8.62
CA PRO A 144 8.69 -9.35 -9.91
C PRO A 144 7.69 -9.88 -10.95
N ALA A 145 6.82 -10.81 -10.55
CA ALA A 145 5.81 -11.39 -11.44
C ALA A 145 4.76 -10.36 -11.88
N MET A 146 4.41 -9.41 -11.02
CA MET A 146 3.45 -8.36 -11.36
C MET A 146 4.02 -7.37 -12.37
N LEU A 147 5.31 -7.05 -12.29
CA LEU A 147 5.98 -6.20 -13.28
C LEU A 147 6.09 -6.88 -14.65
N GLU A 148 6.36 -8.17 -14.68
CA GLU A 148 6.37 -8.95 -15.93
C GLU A 148 4.99 -8.93 -16.60
N ARG A 149 3.90 -9.10 -15.85
CA ARG A 149 2.53 -9.00 -16.35
C ARG A 149 2.22 -7.61 -16.90
N GLY A 150 2.55 -6.54 -16.16
CA GLY A 150 2.33 -5.18 -16.59
C GLY A 150 3.09 -4.80 -17.85
N ALA A 151 4.27 -5.40 -18.08
CA ALA A 151 5.03 -5.20 -19.31
C ALA A 151 4.37 -5.84 -20.55
N LEU A 152 3.52 -6.86 -20.35
CA LEU A 152 2.80 -7.58 -21.41
C LEU A 152 1.40 -7.00 -21.68
N ASP A 153 0.89 -6.13 -20.82
CA ASP A 153 -0.43 -5.51 -20.95
C ASP A 153 -0.32 -4.10 -21.58
N PRO A 154 -0.76 -3.92 -22.85
CA PRO A 154 -0.65 -2.63 -23.53
C PRO A 154 -1.56 -1.55 -22.93
N GLU A 155 -2.67 -1.89 -22.27
CA GLU A 155 -3.61 -0.93 -21.70
C GLU A 155 -3.05 -0.21 -20.46
N SER A 156 -2.08 -0.80 -19.76
CA SER A 156 -1.44 -0.16 -18.60
C SER A 156 -0.52 1.02 -18.96
N ARG A 157 -0.25 1.25 -20.25
CA ARG A 157 0.68 2.28 -20.73
C ARG A 157 0.03 3.64 -21.03
N GLU A 158 -1.27 3.70 -21.21
CA GLU A 158 -1.93 4.94 -21.65
C GLU A 158 -1.98 6.03 -20.58
N CYS A 159 -2.01 5.68 -19.31
CA CYS A 159 -2.05 6.66 -18.22
C CYS A 159 -0.71 7.42 -18.05
N HIS A 160 0.41 6.81 -18.39
CA HIS A 160 1.74 7.42 -18.25
C HIS A 160 2.06 8.48 -19.29
N LEU A 161 1.32 8.54 -20.41
CA LEU A 161 1.58 9.49 -21.49
C LEU A 161 0.99 10.88 -21.24
N HIS A 162 -0.01 11.00 -20.36
CA HIS A 162 -0.66 12.27 -20.04
C HIS A 162 0.00 13.07 -18.91
N ALA A 163 0.97 12.48 -18.21
CA ALA A 163 1.65 13.12 -17.07
C ALA A 163 2.89 13.94 -17.47
N LYS A 164 3.30 13.93 -18.75
CA LYS A 164 4.51 14.64 -19.21
C LYS A 164 4.28 16.03 -19.77
N ASP A 165 3.03 16.47 -19.91
CA ASP A 165 2.67 17.76 -20.50
C ASP A 165 1.99 18.74 -19.52
N ARG A 166 2.30 18.67 -18.22
CA ARG A 166 1.86 19.71 -17.27
C ARG A 166 2.99 20.19 -16.39
#